data_e6832fc1ef8bc113005787fda9f78260
#
_entry.id   e6832fc1ef8bc113005787fda9f78260
#
_cell.length_a   1.000
_cell.length_b   1.000
_cell.length_c   1.000
_cell.angle_alpha   90.00
_cell.angle_beta   90.00
_cell.angle_gamma   90.00
#
_symmetry.space_group_name_H-M   'P 1'
#
loop_
_entity.id
_entity.type
_entity.pdbx_description
1 polymer ?
#
loop_
_entity_poly.entity_id
_entity_poly.type
_entity_poly.pdbx_seq_one_letter_code
_entity_poly.pdbx_strand_id
1 'polypeptide(L)'
;MADFNKILDAGDVDSGIINVVVEIPQGSNQKIEWDRKIGAMKLDRIEPQIFAKPTNYGFIPQTLDEDGDELDALIITDLPLPTGIYMEARVIGVMKFVDDGEVDDKVVVVPADDRHNGNAIKTLADLPPQLIKQIEFHFNHYKDLKKPGSTKVGHWGDIEEAKAVIRESQARWKAQ
;
A
#
# COMPACT_ATOMS: atom_id res chain seq x y z
N MET A 1 -3.32 -22.19 -3.52
CA MET A 1 -3.60 -20.73 -3.62
C MET A 1 -2.65 -20.16 -4.67
N ALA A 2 -3.01 -19.09 -5.36
CA ALA A 2 -2.20 -18.57 -6.44
C ALA A 2 -0.94 -17.87 -5.91
N ASP A 3 0.19 -18.06 -6.57
CA ASP A 3 1.38 -17.24 -6.39
C ASP A 3 1.16 -15.95 -7.20
N PHE A 4 0.86 -14.85 -6.50
CA PHE A 4 0.50 -13.58 -7.14
C PHE A 4 1.61 -13.07 -8.08
N ASN A 5 2.88 -13.23 -7.72
CA ASN A 5 3.99 -12.81 -8.57
C ASN A 5 4.18 -13.68 -9.84
N LYS A 6 3.56 -14.86 -9.89
CA LYS A 6 3.56 -15.71 -11.09
C LYS A 6 2.38 -15.43 -12.03
N ILE A 7 1.29 -14.93 -11.49
CA ILE A 7 0.05 -14.74 -12.26
C ILE A 7 -0.27 -13.28 -12.57
N LEU A 8 0.35 -12.34 -11.86
CA LEU A 8 0.18 -10.90 -12.03
C LEU A 8 1.55 -10.23 -12.15
N ASP A 9 1.64 -9.25 -13.02
CA ASP A 9 2.71 -8.25 -13.02
C ASP A 9 2.25 -6.97 -12.31
N ALA A 10 3.12 -5.97 -12.25
CA ALA A 10 2.79 -4.68 -11.62
C ALA A 10 1.79 -3.83 -12.44
N GLY A 11 1.40 -4.24 -13.63
CA GLY A 11 0.52 -3.49 -14.52
C GLY A 11 1.26 -2.46 -15.39
N ASP A 12 0.52 -1.54 -15.99
CA ASP A 12 1.05 -0.48 -16.85
C ASP A 12 1.41 0.77 -16.03
N VAL A 13 2.64 0.79 -15.51
CA VAL A 13 3.17 1.89 -14.70
C VAL A 13 3.20 3.22 -15.49
N ASP A 14 3.43 3.18 -16.81
CA ASP A 14 3.52 4.38 -17.62
C ASP A 14 2.15 5.08 -17.76
N SER A 15 1.07 4.32 -17.91
CA SER A 15 -0.28 4.86 -17.87
C SER A 15 -0.75 5.23 -16.46
N GLY A 16 -0.09 4.71 -15.41
CA GLY A 16 -0.49 4.85 -14.03
C GLY A 16 -1.60 3.90 -13.59
N ILE A 17 -1.88 2.85 -14.38
CA ILE A 17 -2.81 1.77 -14.02
C ILE A 17 -2.00 0.53 -13.65
N ILE A 18 -2.06 0.14 -12.40
CA ILE A 18 -1.25 -0.95 -11.83
C ILE A 18 -2.14 -2.03 -11.21
N ASN A 19 -1.57 -3.22 -11.03
CA ASN A 19 -2.22 -4.29 -10.28
C ASN A 19 -1.86 -4.18 -8.79
N VAL A 20 -2.85 -4.35 -7.93
CA VAL A 20 -2.69 -4.34 -6.48
C VAL A 20 -3.44 -5.52 -5.87
N VAL A 21 -2.82 -6.19 -4.91
CA VAL A 21 -3.43 -7.26 -4.11
C VAL A 21 -3.76 -6.71 -2.73
N VAL A 22 -4.97 -6.95 -2.25
CA VAL A 22 -5.42 -6.50 -0.92
C VAL A 22 -4.98 -7.49 0.15
N GLU A 23 -4.32 -6.99 1.20
CA GLU A 23 -3.96 -7.77 2.39
C GLU A 23 -4.83 -7.43 3.58
N ILE A 24 -4.98 -6.14 3.88
CA ILE A 24 -5.65 -5.66 5.10
C ILE A 24 -6.82 -4.74 4.72
N PRO A 25 -8.06 -5.13 5.05
CA PRO A 25 -9.22 -4.25 4.88
C PRO A 25 -9.12 -2.98 5.73
N GLN A 26 -9.64 -1.87 5.22
CA GLN A 26 -9.85 -0.65 6.01
C GLN A 26 -10.63 -0.95 7.29
N GLY A 27 -10.22 -0.36 8.41
CA GLY A 27 -10.83 -0.57 9.72
C GLY A 27 -10.40 -1.85 10.43
N SER A 28 -9.57 -2.70 9.80
CA SER A 28 -9.01 -3.89 10.44
C SER A 28 -7.75 -3.57 11.23
N ASN A 29 -7.62 -4.20 12.39
CA ASN A 29 -6.40 -4.22 13.21
C ASN A 29 -5.65 -5.56 13.08
N GLN A 30 -6.06 -6.43 12.18
CA GLN A 30 -5.38 -7.68 11.88
C GLN A 30 -4.29 -7.42 10.85
N LYS A 31 -3.02 -7.63 11.19
CA LYS A 31 -1.93 -7.59 10.22
C LYS A 31 -1.90 -8.90 9.46
N ILE A 32 -2.47 -8.88 8.27
CA ILE A 32 -2.46 -9.99 7.33
C ILE A 32 -1.44 -9.67 6.26
N GLU A 33 -0.59 -10.63 5.94
CA GLU A 33 0.47 -10.54 4.92
C GLU A 33 0.38 -11.73 3.98
N TRP A 34 0.74 -11.51 2.72
CA TRP A 34 0.93 -12.62 1.80
C TRP A 34 2.29 -13.28 2.03
N ASP A 35 2.27 -14.53 2.49
CA ASP A 35 3.49 -15.33 2.59
C ASP A 35 3.86 -15.90 1.22
N ARG A 36 4.78 -15.23 0.53
CA ARG A 36 5.28 -15.57 -0.81
C ARG A 36 5.84 -17.00 -0.89
N LYS A 37 6.45 -17.51 0.19
CA LYS A 37 7.07 -18.85 0.21
C LYS A 37 6.01 -19.95 0.22
N ILE A 38 4.88 -19.67 0.86
CA ILE A 38 3.77 -20.64 1.01
C ILE A 38 2.67 -20.38 -0.04
N GLY A 39 2.57 -19.15 -0.57
CA GLY A 39 1.52 -18.73 -1.47
C GLY A 39 0.15 -18.60 -0.77
N ALA A 40 0.14 -18.13 0.47
CA ALA A 40 -1.08 -18.00 1.28
C ALA A 40 -1.08 -16.71 2.08
N MET A 41 -2.28 -16.18 2.36
CA MET A 41 -2.43 -15.09 3.33
C MET A 41 -2.20 -15.63 4.75
N LYS A 42 -1.38 -14.93 5.50
CA LYS A 42 -0.98 -15.26 6.87
C LYS A 42 -1.42 -14.16 7.82
N LEU A 43 -2.06 -14.50 8.91
CA LEU A 43 -2.21 -13.59 10.03
C LEU A 43 -0.86 -13.51 10.77
N ASP A 44 -0.15 -12.39 10.61
CA ASP A 44 1.11 -12.14 11.32
C ASP A 44 0.84 -11.80 12.79
N ARG A 45 -0.03 -10.83 13.05
CA ARG A 45 -0.42 -10.40 14.39
C ARG A 45 -1.74 -9.65 14.42
N ILE A 46 -2.27 -9.45 15.61
CA ILE A 46 -3.40 -8.57 15.90
C ILE A 46 -2.86 -7.35 16.65
N GLU A 47 -3.04 -6.17 16.08
CA GLU A 47 -2.66 -4.91 16.71
C GLU A 47 -3.76 -4.42 17.67
N PRO A 48 -3.45 -3.52 18.63
CA PRO A 48 -4.48 -2.82 19.38
C PRO A 48 -5.47 -2.10 18.45
N GLN A 49 -6.75 -2.09 18.82
CA GLN A 49 -7.82 -1.55 17.97
C GLN A 49 -7.59 -0.09 17.54
N ILE A 50 -6.93 0.72 18.37
CA ILE A 50 -6.57 2.11 18.02
C ILE A 50 -5.65 2.22 16.81
N PHE A 51 -5.00 1.14 16.41
CA PHE A 51 -4.13 1.03 15.24
C PHE A 51 -4.79 0.30 14.07
N ALA A 52 -6.11 0.22 14.05
CA ALA A 52 -6.84 -0.21 12.86
C ALA A 52 -6.45 0.64 11.64
N LYS A 53 -6.27 0.00 10.49
CA LYS A 53 -5.81 0.67 9.26
C LYS A 53 -6.80 1.75 8.82
N PRO A 54 -6.34 2.98 8.54
CA PRO A 54 -7.22 4.07 8.07
C PRO A 54 -7.68 3.88 6.62
N THR A 55 -6.98 3.05 5.85
CA THR A 55 -7.27 2.71 4.44
C THR A 55 -7.18 1.20 4.25
N ASN A 56 -7.67 0.69 3.12
CA ASN A 56 -7.26 -0.65 2.71
C ASN A 56 -5.76 -0.64 2.41
N TYR A 57 -5.12 -1.77 2.61
CA TYR A 57 -3.68 -1.94 2.50
C TYR A 57 -3.35 -3.19 1.70
N GLY A 58 -2.31 -3.16 0.92
CA GLY A 58 -1.88 -4.29 0.12
C GLY A 58 -0.55 -4.05 -0.55
N PHE A 59 -0.25 -4.83 -1.58
CA PHE A 59 1.03 -4.78 -2.27
C PHE A 59 0.89 -4.80 -3.79
N ILE A 60 1.96 -4.41 -4.48
CA ILE A 60 2.08 -4.41 -5.94
C ILE A 60 2.88 -5.64 -6.35
N PRO A 61 2.32 -6.56 -7.18
CA PRO A 61 3.03 -7.76 -7.62
C PRO A 61 4.29 -7.44 -8.45
N GLN A 62 5.27 -8.36 -8.42
CA GLN A 62 6.55 -8.24 -9.14
C GLN A 62 7.30 -6.93 -8.85
N THR A 63 7.24 -6.49 -7.62
CA THR A 63 8.06 -5.42 -7.06
C THR A 63 8.86 -5.96 -5.86
N LEU A 64 9.94 -5.28 -5.52
CA LEU A 64 10.73 -5.57 -4.33
C LEU A 64 11.15 -4.25 -3.69
N ASP A 65 10.72 -4.03 -2.45
CA ASP A 65 11.18 -2.87 -1.69
C ASP A 65 12.50 -3.15 -0.96
N GLU A 66 13.04 -2.17 -0.27
CA GLU A 66 14.36 -2.26 0.37
C GLU A 66 14.37 -3.23 1.54
N ASP A 67 13.23 -3.45 2.20
CA ASP A 67 13.03 -4.41 3.28
C ASP A 67 12.95 -5.88 2.81
N GLY A 68 12.88 -6.11 1.49
CA GLY A 68 12.83 -7.44 0.87
C GLY A 68 11.44 -7.99 0.61
N ASP A 69 10.39 -7.22 0.90
CA ASP A 69 9.01 -7.54 0.58
C ASP A 69 8.51 -6.78 -0.66
N GLU A 70 7.32 -7.09 -1.15
CA GLU A 70 6.68 -6.38 -2.25
C GLU A 70 6.38 -4.94 -1.83
N LEU A 71 6.46 -4.00 -2.79
CA LEU A 71 6.15 -2.59 -2.55
C LEU A 71 4.69 -2.40 -2.12
N ASP A 72 4.49 -1.74 -1.01
CA ASP A 72 3.20 -1.51 -0.37
C ASP A 72 2.31 -0.49 -1.10
N ALA A 73 1.01 -0.68 -0.98
CA ALA A 73 -0.02 0.23 -1.50
C ALA A 73 -1.06 0.60 -0.44
N LEU A 74 -1.35 1.91 -0.32
CA LEU A 74 -2.51 2.45 0.37
C LEU A 74 -3.66 2.58 -0.63
N ILE A 75 -4.74 1.84 -0.40
CA ILE A 75 -5.86 1.76 -1.34
C ILE A 75 -7.01 2.59 -0.79
N ILE A 76 -7.32 3.69 -1.45
CA ILE A 76 -8.35 4.64 -1.01
C ILE A 76 -9.68 4.24 -1.61
N THR A 77 -10.61 3.85 -0.75
CA THR A 77 -12.03 3.61 -1.06
C THR A 77 -12.89 3.99 0.15
N ASP A 78 -14.20 4.11 -0.03
CA ASP A 78 -15.13 4.30 1.09
C ASP A 78 -15.50 2.98 1.82
N LEU A 79 -15.09 1.84 1.26
CA LEU A 79 -15.48 0.52 1.74
C LEU A 79 -14.25 -0.34 2.07
N PRO A 80 -14.34 -1.20 3.09
CA PRO A 80 -13.33 -2.22 3.30
C PRO A 80 -13.37 -3.24 2.15
N LEU A 81 -12.20 -3.53 1.58
CA LEU A 81 -12.03 -4.53 0.52
C LEU A 81 -11.62 -5.87 1.11
N PRO A 82 -12.11 -7.01 0.58
CA PRO A 82 -11.76 -8.33 1.09
C PRO A 82 -10.27 -8.65 0.90
N THR A 83 -9.66 -9.29 1.88
CA THR A 83 -8.30 -9.84 1.79
C THR A 83 -8.20 -10.87 0.66
N GLY A 84 -7.12 -10.80 -0.12
CA GLY A 84 -6.78 -11.78 -1.16
C GLY A 84 -7.39 -11.50 -2.54
N ILE A 85 -8.15 -10.42 -2.70
CA ILE A 85 -8.55 -9.99 -4.05
C ILE A 85 -7.42 -9.18 -4.71
N TYR A 86 -7.35 -9.22 -6.03
CA TYR A 86 -6.55 -8.25 -6.80
C TYR A 86 -7.47 -7.32 -7.59
N MET A 87 -6.94 -6.17 -7.95
CA MET A 87 -7.65 -5.19 -8.78
C MET A 87 -6.67 -4.35 -9.59
N GLU A 88 -7.16 -3.80 -10.69
CA GLU A 88 -6.50 -2.67 -11.34
C GLU A 88 -6.75 -1.40 -10.52
N ALA A 89 -5.70 -0.64 -10.29
CA ALA A 89 -5.74 0.58 -9.49
C ALA A 89 -5.03 1.72 -10.19
N ARG A 90 -5.56 2.93 -10.05
CA ARG A 90 -4.95 4.15 -10.56
C ARG A 90 -4.06 4.77 -9.50
N VAL A 91 -2.81 5.04 -9.85
CA VAL A 91 -1.83 5.74 -9.00
C VAL A 91 -2.22 7.21 -8.88
N ILE A 92 -2.28 7.72 -7.64
CA ILE A 92 -2.57 9.13 -7.35
C ILE A 92 -1.43 9.83 -6.60
N GLY A 93 -0.42 9.08 -6.13
CA GLY A 93 0.76 9.61 -5.45
C GLY A 93 1.50 8.56 -4.64
N VAL A 94 2.39 9.01 -3.78
CA VAL A 94 3.18 8.18 -2.87
C VAL A 94 3.35 8.86 -1.52
N MET A 95 3.25 8.11 -0.44
CA MET A 95 3.65 8.55 0.90
C MET A 95 5.08 8.04 1.15
N LYS A 96 6.04 8.95 1.29
CA LYS A 96 7.39 8.60 1.68
C LYS A 96 7.41 8.25 3.15
N PHE A 97 7.98 7.12 3.48
CA PHE A 97 7.91 6.57 4.82
C PHE A 97 9.21 5.87 5.21
N VAL A 98 9.55 5.95 6.49
CA VAL A 98 10.69 5.25 7.08
C VAL A 98 10.20 4.45 8.28
N ASP A 99 10.50 3.16 8.29
CA ASP A 99 10.22 2.23 9.38
C ASP A 99 11.54 1.65 9.91
N ASP A 100 11.80 1.85 11.20
CA ASP A 100 13.03 1.39 11.86
C ASP A 100 14.35 1.80 11.17
N GLY A 101 14.33 2.94 10.45
CA GLY A 101 15.48 3.47 9.73
C GLY A 101 15.58 2.98 8.27
N GLU A 102 14.71 2.10 7.82
CA GLU A 102 14.63 1.61 6.45
C GLU A 102 13.55 2.35 5.66
N VAL A 103 13.81 2.58 4.37
CA VAL A 103 12.80 3.15 3.46
C VAL A 103 11.71 2.11 3.23
N ASP A 104 10.47 2.53 3.41
CA ASP A 104 9.28 1.68 3.31
C ASP A 104 8.10 2.49 2.75
N ASP A 105 8.29 2.98 1.51
CA ASP A 105 7.36 3.87 0.83
C ASP A 105 6.01 3.20 0.54
N LYS A 106 4.94 4.00 0.54
CA LYS A 106 3.58 3.50 0.27
C LYS A 106 3.01 4.19 -0.95
N VAL A 107 2.81 3.47 -2.04
CA VAL A 107 2.10 4.00 -3.22
C VAL A 107 0.63 4.21 -2.87
N VAL A 108 0.08 5.37 -3.26
CA VAL A 108 -1.33 5.69 -2.98
C VAL A 108 -2.15 5.52 -4.24
N VAL A 109 -3.20 4.72 -4.15
CA VAL A 109 -4.02 4.32 -5.29
C VAL A 109 -5.51 4.40 -4.98
N VAL A 110 -6.30 4.50 -6.04
CA VAL A 110 -7.75 4.26 -6.03
C VAL A 110 -8.07 3.14 -7.02
N PRO A 111 -9.14 2.34 -6.83
CA PRO A 111 -9.56 1.38 -7.86
C PRO A 111 -9.73 2.08 -9.22
N ALA A 112 -9.32 1.42 -10.30
CA ALA A 112 -9.37 2.01 -11.64
C ALA A 112 -10.79 2.36 -12.11
N ASP A 113 -11.80 1.59 -11.66
CA ASP A 113 -13.23 1.85 -11.90
C ASP A 113 -14.03 1.80 -10.59
N ASP A 114 -13.94 2.85 -9.80
CA ASP A 114 -14.79 3.07 -8.63
C ASP A 114 -15.86 4.12 -8.97
N ARG A 115 -17.04 3.64 -9.37
CA ARG A 115 -18.19 4.46 -9.78
C ARG A 115 -18.94 5.09 -8.61
N HIS A 116 -18.55 4.75 -7.37
CA HIS A 116 -19.12 5.38 -6.17
C HIS A 116 -18.47 6.74 -5.94
N ASN A 117 -17.17 6.78 -5.61
CA ASN A 117 -16.47 8.04 -5.36
C ASN A 117 -15.06 8.10 -5.97
N GLY A 118 -14.37 6.96 -6.13
CA GLY A 118 -12.97 6.92 -6.52
C GLY A 118 -12.68 7.46 -7.92
N ASN A 119 -13.64 7.37 -8.85
CA ASN A 119 -13.46 7.92 -10.20
C ASN A 119 -13.30 9.45 -10.24
N ALA A 120 -13.74 10.16 -9.20
CA ALA A 120 -13.52 11.61 -9.05
C ALA A 120 -12.12 11.96 -8.56
N ILE A 121 -11.43 11.02 -7.88
CA ILE A 121 -10.11 11.23 -7.28
C ILE A 121 -9.04 10.98 -8.35
N LYS A 122 -8.30 12.02 -8.75
CA LYS A 122 -7.24 11.95 -9.77
C LYS A 122 -5.84 12.12 -9.20
N THR A 123 -5.72 12.88 -8.12
CA THR A 123 -4.46 13.20 -7.45
C THR A 123 -4.65 13.19 -5.93
N LEU A 124 -3.57 13.29 -5.17
CA LEU A 124 -3.62 13.44 -3.72
C LEU A 124 -4.40 14.69 -3.27
N ALA A 125 -4.42 15.75 -4.10
CA ALA A 125 -5.14 16.98 -3.78
C ALA A 125 -6.67 16.81 -3.76
N ASP A 126 -7.18 15.75 -4.38
CA ASP A 126 -8.61 15.44 -4.40
C ASP A 126 -9.05 14.68 -3.12
N LEU A 127 -8.10 14.23 -2.30
CA LEU A 127 -8.40 13.56 -1.04
C LEU A 127 -8.85 14.55 0.04
N PRO A 128 -9.81 14.17 0.90
CA PRO A 128 -10.16 14.98 2.07
C PRO A 128 -8.90 15.25 2.92
N PRO A 129 -8.61 16.52 3.28
CA PRO A 129 -7.42 16.83 4.10
C PRO A 129 -7.37 16.10 5.43
N GLN A 130 -8.54 15.77 6.00
CA GLN A 130 -8.62 15.01 7.25
C GLN A 130 -8.19 13.56 7.07
N LEU A 131 -8.44 12.95 5.91
CA LEU A 131 -7.97 11.59 5.61
C LEU A 131 -6.43 11.54 5.57
N ILE A 132 -5.80 12.50 4.90
CA ILE A 132 -4.33 12.61 4.86
C ILE A 132 -3.76 12.68 6.29
N LYS A 133 -4.32 13.53 7.15
CA LYS A 133 -3.89 13.65 8.55
C LYS A 133 -4.08 12.35 9.35
N GLN A 134 -5.16 11.61 9.11
CA GLN A 134 -5.40 10.32 9.75
C GLN A 134 -4.37 9.27 9.32
N ILE A 135 -4.05 9.22 8.04
CA ILE A 135 -3.01 8.33 7.50
C ILE A 135 -1.65 8.69 8.11
N GLU A 136 -1.25 9.96 8.10
CA GLU A 136 0.00 10.42 8.69
C GLU A 136 0.08 10.07 10.19
N PHE A 137 -0.98 10.33 10.94
CA PHE A 137 -1.03 10.02 12.36
C PHE A 137 -0.88 8.52 12.60
N HIS A 138 -1.61 7.69 11.84
CA HIS A 138 -1.52 6.24 11.95
C HIS A 138 -0.09 5.75 11.74
N PHE A 139 0.53 6.11 10.62
CA PHE A 139 1.87 5.62 10.26
C PHE A 139 2.99 6.21 11.15
N ASN A 140 2.82 7.41 11.70
CA ASN A 140 3.75 7.96 12.68
C ASN A 140 3.66 7.30 14.06
N HIS A 141 2.55 6.60 14.40
CA HIS A 141 2.28 6.16 15.77
C HIS A 141 1.91 4.68 15.93
N TYR A 142 1.70 3.92 14.85
CA TYR A 142 1.14 2.56 14.96
C TYR A 142 2.05 1.57 15.70
N LYS A 143 3.33 1.88 15.88
CA LYS A 143 4.29 1.10 16.68
C LYS A 143 4.55 1.69 18.08
N ASP A 144 3.99 2.83 18.44
CA ASP A 144 4.39 3.58 19.64
C ASP A 144 4.17 2.83 20.95
N LEU A 145 3.19 1.94 21.04
CA LEU A 145 3.00 1.11 22.24
C LEU A 145 4.10 0.07 22.44
N LYS A 146 4.84 -0.29 21.40
CA LYS A 146 5.95 -1.26 21.45
C LYS A 146 7.30 -0.59 21.30
N LYS A 147 7.43 0.31 20.33
CA LYS A 147 8.70 0.98 19.96
C LYS A 147 8.44 2.43 19.55
N PRO A 148 8.23 3.34 20.53
CA PRO A 148 7.92 4.74 20.24
C PRO A 148 8.98 5.42 19.37
N GLY A 149 8.53 6.22 18.38
CA GLY A 149 9.41 7.02 17.53
C GLY A 149 10.22 6.21 16.50
N SER A 150 9.86 4.95 16.25
CA SER A 150 10.54 4.10 15.26
C SER A 150 10.07 4.34 13.82
N THR A 151 8.96 5.05 13.64
CA THR A 151 8.35 5.28 12.34
C THR A 151 8.20 6.76 12.04
N LYS A 152 8.34 7.14 10.76
CA LYS A 152 8.22 8.54 10.35
C LYS A 152 7.66 8.67 8.94
N VAL A 153 6.54 9.36 8.81
CA VAL A 153 6.04 9.84 7.52
C VAL A 153 6.88 11.01 7.07
N GLY A 154 7.38 10.95 5.83
CA GLY A 154 8.10 12.02 5.16
C GLY A 154 7.15 12.97 4.42
N HIS A 155 7.45 13.24 3.15
CA HIS A 155 6.55 14.03 2.30
C HIS A 155 5.61 13.14 1.48
N TRP A 156 4.58 13.76 0.94
CA TRP A 156 3.70 13.14 -0.06
C TRP A 156 4.17 13.55 -1.45
N GLY A 157 4.57 12.56 -2.25
CA GLY A 157 5.01 12.74 -3.63
C GLY A 157 3.86 12.63 -4.61
N ASP A 158 4.03 13.22 -5.77
CA ASP A 158 3.06 13.19 -6.86
C ASP A 158 3.05 11.83 -7.61
N ILE A 159 2.26 11.78 -8.69
CA ILE A 159 2.12 10.58 -9.52
C ILE A 159 3.45 10.17 -10.17
N GLU A 160 4.26 11.13 -10.62
CA GLU A 160 5.53 10.81 -11.29
C GLU A 160 6.56 10.29 -10.29
N GLU A 161 6.59 10.81 -9.08
CA GLU A 161 7.42 10.27 -7.99
C GLU A 161 6.96 8.85 -7.61
N ALA A 162 5.65 8.61 -7.52
CA ALA A 162 5.11 7.27 -7.28
C ALA A 162 5.51 6.27 -8.38
N LYS A 163 5.39 6.66 -9.65
CA LYS A 163 5.82 5.82 -10.79
C LYS A 163 7.33 5.51 -10.74
N ALA A 164 8.15 6.48 -10.32
CA ALA A 164 9.58 6.25 -10.15
C ALA A 164 9.87 5.19 -9.08
N VAL A 165 9.22 5.28 -7.91
CA VAL A 165 9.32 4.28 -6.84
C VAL A 165 8.91 2.89 -7.33
N ILE A 166 7.80 2.78 -8.07
CA ILE A 166 7.35 1.50 -8.62
C ILE A 166 8.39 0.93 -9.61
N ARG A 167 8.93 1.74 -10.52
CA ARG A 167 9.95 1.29 -11.50
C ARG A 167 11.23 0.81 -10.81
N GLU A 168 11.69 1.51 -9.78
CA GLU A 168 12.85 1.10 -8.98
C GLU A 168 12.60 -0.24 -8.29
N SER A 169 11.43 -0.44 -7.70
CA SER A 169 11.05 -1.71 -7.05
C SER A 169 10.89 -2.84 -8.07
N GLN A 170 10.35 -2.58 -9.27
CA GLN A 170 10.34 -3.55 -10.38
C GLN A 170 11.76 -3.92 -10.84
N ALA A 171 12.69 -2.95 -10.91
CA ALA A 171 14.07 -3.21 -11.27
C ALA A 171 14.76 -4.11 -10.24
N ARG A 172 14.56 -3.86 -8.94
CA ARG A 172 15.05 -4.72 -7.86
C ARG A 172 14.47 -6.15 -7.96
N TRP A 173 13.18 -6.28 -8.24
CA TRP A 173 12.54 -7.58 -8.46
C TRP A 173 13.17 -8.37 -9.61
N LYS A 174 13.40 -7.73 -10.75
CA LYS A 174 14.00 -8.36 -11.94
C LYS A 174 15.47 -8.74 -11.77
N ALA A 175 16.15 -8.17 -10.79
CA ALA A 175 17.57 -8.41 -10.51
C ALA A 175 17.81 -9.60 -9.56
N GLN A 176 16.76 -10.22 -9.00
CA GLN A 176 16.85 -11.46 -8.20
C GLN A 176 17.12 -12.67 -9.10
#